data_45b4280063b406e9772aa2c21b5326d5
#
_entry.id   45b4280063b406e9772aa2c21b5326d5
#
_cell.length_a   1.000
_cell.length_b   1.000
_cell.length_c   1.000
_cell.angle_alpha   90.00
_cell.angle_beta   90.00
_cell.angle_gamma   90.00
#
_symmetry.space_group_name_H-M   'P 1'
#
loop_
_entity.id
_entity.type
_entity.pdbx_description
1 polymer ?
#
loop_
_entity_poly.entity_id
_entity_poly.type
_entity_poly.pdbx_seq_one_letter_code
_entity_poly.pdbx_strand_id
1 'polypeptide(L)'
;MDLRAFQNLMKERYGEEDKRRGAYFLFVVLSAEVGELADALKKEKSKNIEEELADIIFCCTAFANYFEIDLENALLSKYVEQSKEQISKKWGEPVEEWKGQNQ
;
A
#
# COMPACT_ATOMS: atom_id res chain seq x y z
N MET A 1 16.35 -6.91 4.81
CA MET A 1 15.66 -6.92 3.49
C MET A 1 14.97 -5.58 3.29
N ASP A 2 15.29 -4.89 2.21
CA ASP A 2 14.62 -3.63 1.88
C ASP A 2 13.39 -3.89 1.01
N LEU A 3 12.66 -2.83 0.66
CA LEU A 3 11.43 -2.95 -0.12
C LEU A 3 11.69 -3.56 -1.51
N ARG A 4 12.78 -3.14 -2.15
CA ARG A 4 13.13 -3.67 -3.48
C ARG A 4 13.41 -5.17 -3.43
N ALA A 5 14.13 -5.62 -2.42
CA ALA A 5 14.41 -7.04 -2.23
C ALA A 5 13.11 -7.82 -1.98
N PHE A 6 12.21 -7.25 -1.17
CA PHE A 6 10.90 -7.86 -0.94
C PHE A 6 10.09 -7.96 -2.23
N GLN A 7 10.04 -6.88 -2.99
CA GLN A 7 9.33 -6.85 -4.27
C GLN A 7 9.87 -7.91 -5.23
N ASN A 8 11.20 -8.03 -5.33
CA ASN A 8 11.83 -9.02 -6.20
C ASN A 8 11.51 -10.44 -5.76
N LEU A 9 11.50 -10.70 -4.47
CA LEU A 9 11.12 -12.01 -3.93
C LEU A 9 9.67 -12.35 -4.27
N MET A 10 8.78 -11.37 -4.14
CA MET A 10 7.36 -11.57 -4.49
C MET A 10 7.18 -11.81 -5.98
N LYS A 11 7.96 -11.14 -6.83
CA LYS A 11 7.94 -11.37 -8.26
C LYS A 11 8.35 -12.81 -8.60
N GLU A 12 9.40 -13.28 -7.95
CA GLU A 12 9.88 -14.65 -8.14
C GLU A 12 8.82 -15.68 -7.75
N ARG A 13 8.14 -15.47 -6.64
CA ARG A 13 7.15 -16.42 -6.13
C ARG A 13 5.80 -16.34 -6.81
N TYR A 14 5.32 -15.15 -7.14
CA TYR A 14 3.93 -14.93 -7.55
C TYR A 14 3.78 -14.24 -8.90
N GLY A 15 4.86 -13.80 -9.52
CA GLY A 15 4.78 -12.98 -10.74
C GLY A 15 3.99 -13.62 -11.88
N GLU A 16 4.17 -14.91 -12.11
CA GLU A 16 3.45 -15.59 -13.18
C GLU A 16 1.96 -15.68 -12.88
N GLU A 17 1.60 -15.99 -11.63
CA GLU A 17 0.19 -16.06 -11.23
C GLU A 17 -0.48 -14.70 -11.30
N ASP A 18 0.23 -13.65 -10.90
CA ASP A 18 -0.29 -12.29 -10.94
C ASP A 18 -0.58 -11.86 -12.38
N LYS A 19 0.30 -12.18 -13.31
CA LYS A 19 0.09 -11.90 -14.73
C LYS A 19 -1.12 -12.63 -15.28
N ARG A 20 -1.30 -13.89 -14.89
CA ARG A 20 -2.42 -14.70 -15.32
C ARG A 20 -3.74 -14.18 -14.79
N ARG A 21 -3.77 -13.72 -13.53
CA ARG A 21 -4.97 -13.20 -12.89
C ARG A 21 -5.35 -11.81 -13.40
N GLY A 22 -4.35 -10.98 -13.67
CA GLY A 22 -4.55 -9.66 -14.27
C GLY A 22 -4.74 -8.53 -13.27
N ALA A 23 -4.58 -7.31 -13.76
CA ALA A 23 -4.59 -6.11 -12.95
C ALA A 23 -5.92 -5.87 -12.22
N TYR A 24 -7.05 -6.15 -12.86
CA TYR A 24 -8.36 -5.96 -12.22
C TYR A 24 -8.55 -6.90 -11.04
N PHE A 25 -8.10 -8.14 -11.17
CA PHE A 25 -8.14 -9.08 -10.04
C PHE A 25 -7.30 -8.55 -8.88
N LEU A 26 -6.08 -8.09 -9.15
CA LEU A 26 -5.21 -7.52 -8.13
C LEU A 26 -5.85 -6.30 -7.46
N PHE A 27 -6.55 -5.48 -8.22
CA PHE A 27 -7.26 -4.33 -7.69
C PHE A 27 -8.39 -4.72 -6.75
N VAL A 28 -9.15 -5.75 -7.10
CA VAL A 28 -10.23 -6.26 -6.25
C VAL A 28 -9.66 -6.76 -4.92
N VAL A 29 -8.54 -7.49 -4.96
CA VAL A 29 -7.90 -7.98 -3.75
C VAL A 29 -7.40 -6.82 -2.89
N LEU A 30 -6.73 -5.84 -3.49
CA LEU A 30 -6.28 -4.65 -2.76
C LEU A 30 -7.46 -3.92 -2.10
N SER A 31 -8.55 -3.74 -2.83
CA SER A 31 -9.74 -3.07 -2.32
C SER A 31 -10.35 -3.82 -1.14
N ALA A 32 -10.37 -5.14 -1.20
CA ALA A 32 -10.85 -5.97 -0.10
C ALA A 32 -9.98 -5.80 1.15
N GLU A 33 -8.66 -5.76 0.98
CA GLU A 33 -7.73 -5.58 2.11
C GLU A 33 -7.87 -4.19 2.73
N VAL A 34 -8.12 -3.16 1.93
CA VAL A 34 -8.40 -1.81 2.44
C VAL A 34 -9.68 -1.82 3.27
N GLY A 35 -10.72 -2.52 2.82
CA GLY A 35 -11.96 -2.69 3.57
C GLY A 35 -11.73 -3.40 4.90
N GLU A 36 -10.89 -4.43 4.92
CA GLU A 36 -10.55 -5.14 6.14
C GLU A 36 -9.75 -4.26 7.11
N LEU A 37 -8.90 -3.38 6.58
CA LEU A 37 -8.21 -2.39 7.42
C LEU A 37 -9.20 -1.46 8.10
N ALA A 38 -10.21 -0.98 7.37
CA ALA A 38 -11.26 -0.12 7.94
C ALA A 38 -11.99 -0.85 9.08
N ASP A 39 -12.29 -2.12 8.88
CA ASP A 39 -12.96 -2.94 9.90
C ASP A 39 -12.07 -3.15 11.12
N ALA A 40 -10.79 -3.41 10.93
CA ALA A 40 -9.81 -3.56 12.01
C ALA A 40 -9.67 -2.26 12.83
N LEU A 41 -9.67 -1.11 12.15
CA LEU A 41 -9.63 0.19 12.81
C LEU A 41 -10.86 0.41 13.67
N LYS A 42 -12.04 0.03 13.19
CA LYS A 42 -13.29 0.14 13.93
C LYS A 42 -13.28 -0.68 15.20
N LYS A 43 -12.65 -1.86 15.16
CA LYS A 43 -12.53 -2.75 16.32
C LYS A 43 -11.35 -2.42 17.21
N GLU A 44 -10.49 -1.50 16.81
CA GLU A 44 -9.30 -1.07 17.56
C GLU A 44 -8.35 -2.21 17.94
N LYS A 45 -8.22 -3.21 17.05
CA LYS A 45 -7.33 -4.35 17.27
C LYS A 45 -6.01 -4.14 16.54
N SER A 46 -4.97 -3.71 17.27
CA SER A 46 -3.68 -3.36 16.67
C SER A 46 -3.04 -4.51 15.89
N LYS A 47 -3.19 -5.75 16.33
CA LYS A 47 -2.65 -6.89 15.58
C LYS A 47 -3.32 -7.06 14.22
N ASN A 48 -4.63 -6.87 14.16
CA ASN A 48 -5.35 -6.95 12.89
C ASN A 48 -4.95 -5.81 11.96
N ILE A 49 -4.72 -4.61 12.51
CA ILE A 49 -4.24 -3.46 11.76
C ILE A 49 -2.88 -3.76 11.13
N GLU A 50 -1.96 -4.33 11.93
CA GLU A 50 -0.63 -4.74 11.46
C GLU A 50 -0.73 -5.72 10.30
N GLU A 51 -1.55 -6.74 10.42
CA GLU A 51 -1.73 -7.76 9.39
C GLU A 51 -2.30 -7.15 8.11
N GLU A 52 -3.30 -6.27 8.23
CA GLU A 52 -3.92 -5.63 7.06
C GLU A 52 -2.95 -4.68 6.35
N LEU A 53 -2.11 -3.96 7.11
CA LEU A 53 -1.08 -3.13 6.48
C LEU A 53 -0.08 -3.99 5.70
N ALA A 54 0.32 -5.13 6.26
CA ALA A 54 1.21 -6.07 5.57
C ALA A 54 0.57 -6.59 4.28
N ASP A 55 -0.71 -6.96 4.34
CA ASP A 55 -1.46 -7.45 3.17
C ASP A 55 -1.57 -6.38 2.08
N ILE A 56 -1.81 -5.13 2.48
CA ILE A 56 -1.91 -4.01 1.54
C ILE A 56 -0.57 -3.77 0.84
N ILE A 57 0.53 -3.80 1.59
CA ILE A 57 1.87 -3.63 0.99
C ILE A 57 2.18 -4.79 0.05
N PHE A 58 1.82 -6.01 0.44
CA PHE A 58 1.96 -7.18 -0.44
C PHE A 58 1.22 -6.95 -1.77
N CYS A 59 -0.03 -6.49 -1.72
CA CYS A 59 -0.81 -6.20 -2.92
C CYS A 59 -0.15 -5.09 -3.77
N CYS A 60 0.40 -4.06 -3.13
CA CYS A 60 1.10 -3.00 -3.84
C CYS A 60 2.32 -3.53 -4.59
N THR A 61 3.08 -4.45 -3.99
CA THR A 61 4.22 -5.06 -4.69
C THR A 61 3.77 -5.93 -5.86
N ALA A 62 2.63 -6.60 -5.75
CA ALA A 62 2.06 -7.38 -6.86
C ALA A 62 1.73 -6.46 -8.05
N PHE A 63 1.11 -5.31 -7.78
CA PHE A 63 0.85 -4.32 -8.82
C PHE A 63 2.14 -3.81 -9.45
N ALA A 64 3.12 -3.44 -8.62
CA ALA A 64 4.39 -2.94 -9.12
C ALA A 64 5.05 -3.97 -10.04
N ASN A 65 5.04 -5.24 -9.65
CA ASN A 65 5.58 -6.33 -10.47
C ASN A 65 4.81 -6.51 -11.76
N TYR A 66 3.49 -6.42 -11.70
CA TYR A 66 2.65 -6.59 -12.89
C TYR A 66 2.98 -5.54 -13.96
N PHE A 67 3.18 -4.29 -13.55
CA PHE A 67 3.49 -3.20 -14.47
C PHE A 67 4.98 -2.89 -14.59
N GLU A 68 5.84 -3.74 -14.04
CA GLU A 68 7.30 -3.58 -14.09
C GLU A 68 7.76 -2.23 -13.53
N ILE A 69 7.19 -1.85 -12.38
CA ILE A 69 7.50 -0.62 -11.68
C ILE A 69 8.44 -0.94 -10.50
N ASP A 70 9.50 -0.16 -10.33
CA ASP A 70 10.34 -0.19 -9.14
C ASP A 70 9.67 0.66 -8.06
N LEU A 71 8.96 0.02 -7.14
CA LEU A 71 8.16 0.70 -6.12
C LEU A 71 9.02 1.50 -5.15
N GLU A 72 10.18 0.98 -4.76
CA GLU A 72 11.10 1.69 -3.87
C GLU A 72 11.56 3.00 -4.52
N ASN A 73 11.94 2.96 -5.79
CA ASN A 73 12.34 4.16 -6.51
C ASN A 73 11.19 5.17 -6.61
N ALA A 74 9.98 4.68 -6.86
CA ALA A 74 8.80 5.55 -6.92
C ALA A 74 8.57 6.28 -5.59
N LEU A 75 8.74 5.56 -4.48
CA LEU A 75 8.60 6.15 -3.14
C LEU A 75 9.70 7.17 -2.85
N LEU A 76 10.94 6.86 -3.20
CA LEU A 76 12.06 7.78 -2.99
C LEU A 76 11.86 9.06 -3.77
N SER A 77 11.50 8.96 -5.06
CA SER A 77 11.29 10.13 -5.90
C SER A 77 10.13 11.00 -5.42
N LYS A 78 9.06 10.39 -4.96
CA LYS A 78 7.85 11.11 -4.60
C LYS A 78 7.88 11.68 -3.19
N TYR A 79 8.43 10.93 -2.22
CA TYR A 79 8.30 11.27 -0.81
C TYR A 79 9.61 11.62 -0.10
N VAL A 80 10.75 11.24 -0.64
CA VAL A 80 12.04 11.56 -0.05
C VAL A 80 12.68 12.76 -0.74
N GLU A 81 12.64 12.81 -2.07
CA GLU A 81 13.23 13.90 -2.85
C GLU A 81 12.40 15.19 -2.81
N GLN A 82 11.09 15.09 -2.59
CA GLN A 82 10.23 16.25 -2.44
C GLN A 82 10.22 16.74 -0.99
N SER A 83 10.06 18.06 -0.79
CA SER A 83 10.01 18.63 0.55
C SER A 83 8.70 18.27 1.24
N LYS A 84 8.74 18.29 2.58
CA LYS A 84 7.56 18.07 3.40
C LYS A 84 6.43 19.08 3.06
N GLU A 85 6.79 20.33 2.80
CA GLU A 85 5.82 21.38 2.47
C GLU A 85 5.12 21.10 1.15
N GLN A 86 5.85 20.62 0.13
CA GLN A 86 5.27 20.26 -1.15
C GLN A 86 4.27 19.14 -1.02
N ILE A 87 4.62 18.11 -0.23
CA ILE A 87 3.75 16.97 0.01
C ILE A 87 2.50 17.37 0.78
N SER A 88 2.67 18.19 1.84
CA SER A 88 1.55 18.65 2.66
C SER A 88 0.56 19.49 1.85
N LYS A 89 1.04 20.35 0.96
CA LYS A 89 0.18 21.12 0.06
C LYS A 89 -0.67 20.21 -0.82
N LYS A 90 -0.09 19.15 -1.33
CA LYS A 90 -0.77 18.21 -2.21
C LYS A 90 -1.92 17.49 -1.51
N TRP A 91 -1.73 17.13 -0.24
CA TRP A 91 -2.73 16.36 0.51
C TRP A 91 -3.79 17.22 1.18
N GLY A 92 -3.51 18.53 1.39
CA GLY A 92 -4.43 19.45 2.04
C GLY A 92 -4.53 19.21 3.55
N GLU A 93 -5.42 19.97 4.18
CA GLU A 93 -5.65 19.87 5.62
C GLU A 93 -6.74 18.82 5.91
N PRO A 94 -6.54 17.99 6.96
CA PRO A 94 -7.60 17.05 7.36
C PRO A 94 -8.81 17.80 7.92
N VAL A 95 -10.01 17.26 7.66
CA VAL A 95 -11.24 17.83 8.22
C VAL A 95 -11.34 17.49 9.71
N GLU A 96 -11.99 18.36 10.47
CA GLU A 96 -12.13 18.21 11.92
C GLU A 96 -12.76 16.88 12.35
N GLU A 97 -13.73 16.42 11.61
CA GLU A 97 -14.42 15.15 11.88
C GLU A 97 -13.46 13.96 11.86
N TRP A 98 -12.52 13.98 10.93
CA TRP A 98 -11.52 12.91 10.83
C TRP A 98 -10.48 12.98 11.93
N LYS A 99 -10.09 14.19 12.34
CA LYS A 99 -9.17 14.39 13.47
C LYS A 99 -9.75 13.80 14.76
N GLY A 100 -11.04 14.01 14.99
CA GLY A 100 -11.73 13.51 16.17
C GLY A 100 -11.72 11.99 16.27
N GLN A 101 -11.73 11.31 15.16
CA GLN A 101 -11.75 9.83 15.13
C GLN A 101 -10.40 9.19 15.42
N ASN A 102 -9.32 9.94 15.34
CA ASN A 102 -7.97 9.42 15.48
C ASN A 102 -7.35 9.63 16.86
N GLN A 103 -8.10 10.10 17.81
CA GLN A 103 -7.60 10.38 19.14
C GLN A 103 -7.96 9.32 20.16
#